data_87f955242be67bfc0299d52c1e266d20
#
_entry.id   87f955242be67bfc0299d52c1e266d20
#
_cell.length_a   1.000
_cell.length_b   1.000
_cell.length_c   1.000
_cell.angle_alpha   90.00
_cell.angle_beta   90.00
_cell.angle_gamma   90.00
#
_symmetry.space_group_name_H-M   'P 1'
#
loop_
_entity.id
_entity.type
_entity.pdbx_description
1 polymer ?
#
loop_
_entity_poly.entity_id
_entity_poly.type
_entity_poly.pdbx_seq_one_letter_code
_entity_poly.pdbx_strand_id
1 'polypeptide(L)'
;MKTTALRSTLVFGLLFAAPLAGCGLVYGLGDFRIDDALTSEGGGPDAMAEGGEAAPPECTTNAECTTRATAAGPVDAGAGFDGGPVGVLEGGTAPAMCVKPEGRCVRLLTRDCPSVLGDYANDDAILLGTLFTLSGATTGTNTARQRSALLAAEEINSSLGGSGIPPAKGSTTARPLVVLSCDESQDLVRVGTHLLKDLHVAGIVGPNTSQDTLDLTTKLVANNDSLIMSPTAVAAGISGLPDKKLAWRNIPSDTPRGKLMIQQLNALEDGLKANTLPLPAQTATRPGPLKLGIVYRDDAQGQSNFGAISADLQWNGAGLSAASNAAYVKISRYNPSNAVVDTAAIVTDFVAAKPDVIAVFGTAESITGFLVPYEKAIEAAAPGGVKPYYMLIDSNKIKELLDGTVAAGVPANLRVRLRGVGVTSEAAALPVLNAFNSAYTARYGTNPRVSGMGQSYDAMYALALGLAATTDQRPTGTAIAKGLGFLGDGQDVVIGQGNVRTAFQQLANGTHITVRGTFSEFRWDANGDLAGGLVEMWCVSGGTPNFFASSGLLFDVATLTASGGYVPCP
;
A
#
# COMPACT_ATOMS: atom_id res chain seq x y z
N MET A 1 -27.78 -70.07 -5.20
CA MET A 1 -29.14 -70.50 -5.54
C MET A 1 -29.97 -69.26 -5.81
N LYS A 2 -30.53 -69.21 -7.06
CA LYS A 2 -31.60 -68.33 -7.58
C LYS A 2 -31.35 -66.82 -7.60
N THR A 3 -30.80 -66.22 -8.65
CA THR A 3 -31.39 -65.66 -9.86
C THR A 3 -32.84 -65.15 -9.74
N THR A 4 -33.05 -63.88 -9.93
CA THR A 4 -34.09 -63.38 -10.86
C THR A 4 -33.79 -61.94 -11.27
N ALA A 5 -33.63 -61.75 -12.58
CA ALA A 5 -33.68 -60.49 -13.32
C ALA A 5 -35.11 -60.13 -13.64
N LEU A 6 -35.45 -58.87 -13.85
CA LEU A 6 -36.40 -58.37 -14.87
C LEU A 6 -36.36 -56.84 -14.95
N ARG A 7 -35.91 -56.36 -16.07
CA ARG A 7 -36.57 -55.64 -17.20
C ARG A 7 -36.95 -54.17 -16.97
N SER A 8 -36.19 -53.40 -17.68
CA SER A 8 -36.51 -52.25 -18.56
C SER A 8 -37.94 -51.70 -18.60
N THR A 9 -38.10 -50.41 -18.43
CA THR A 9 -39.00 -49.61 -19.28
C THR A 9 -38.40 -48.21 -19.46
N LEU A 10 -38.06 -47.90 -20.73
CA LEU A 10 -37.81 -46.56 -21.23
C LEU A 10 -39.10 -45.76 -21.23
N VAL A 11 -39.07 -44.54 -20.73
CA VAL A 11 -40.03 -43.49 -21.11
C VAL A 11 -39.24 -42.24 -21.48
N PHE A 12 -39.36 -41.88 -22.75
CA PHE A 12 -38.97 -40.60 -23.32
C PHE A 12 -39.86 -39.49 -22.76
N GLY A 13 -39.29 -38.37 -22.36
CA GLY A 13 -40.07 -37.20 -21.95
C GLY A 13 -39.25 -35.93 -21.80
N LEU A 14 -39.20 -35.18 -22.88
CA LEU A 14 -39.05 -33.71 -23.04
C LEU A 14 -38.06 -32.94 -22.17
N LEU A 15 -37.08 -32.40 -22.87
CA LEU A 15 -36.27 -31.25 -22.55
C LEU A 15 -37.14 -30.04 -22.13
N PHE A 16 -36.92 -29.55 -20.89
CA PHE A 16 -37.12 -28.16 -20.54
C PHE A 16 -35.76 -27.62 -20.09
N ALA A 17 -35.18 -26.82 -20.96
CA ALA A 17 -34.03 -25.98 -20.63
C ALA A 17 -34.51 -24.86 -19.71
N ALA A 18 -34.21 -24.96 -18.43
CA ALA A 18 -34.24 -23.83 -17.51
C ALA A 18 -32.86 -23.15 -17.50
N PRO A 19 -32.78 -21.83 -17.69
CA PRO A 19 -31.49 -21.17 -17.52
C PRO A 19 -31.15 -21.16 -16.02
N LEU A 20 -30.01 -21.76 -15.69
CA LEU A 20 -29.32 -21.54 -14.41
C LEU A 20 -28.93 -20.07 -14.35
N ALA A 21 -29.75 -19.26 -13.68
CA ALA A 21 -29.33 -17.96 -13.18
C ALA A 21 -28.32 -18.23 -12.07
N GLY A 22 -27.03 -18.23 -12.44
CA GLY A 22 -25.94 -18.15 -11.49
C GLY A 22 -26.04 -16.82 -10.77
N CYS A 23 -26.33 -16.82 -9.49
CA CYS A 23 -26.14 -15.70 -8.59
C CYS A 23 -24.63 -15.43 -8.47
N GLY A 24 -24.08 -14.68 -9.43
CA GLY A 24 -22.84 -13.98 -9.25
C GLY A 24 -23.12 -12.73 -8.43
N LEU A 25 -22.98 -12.81 -7.12
CA LEU A 25 -22.84 -11.65 -6.26
C LEU A 25 -21.45 -11.04 -6.55
N VAL A 26 -21.35 -10.29 -7.63
CA VAL A 26 -20.25 -9.36 -7.86
C VAL A 26 -20.60 -8.10 -7.09
N TYR A 27 -19.95 -7.90 -5.97
CA TYR A 27 -20.06 -6.70 -5.18
C TYR A 27 -19.65 -5.49 -6.02
N GLY A 28 -20.60 -4.57 -6.23
CA GLY A 28 -20.34 -3.13 -6.31
C GLY A 28 -19.52 -2.59 -7.48
N LEU A 29 -19.30 -3.30 -8.59
CA LEU A 29 -18.65 -2.72 -9.78
C LEU A 29 -19.66 -2.16 -10.80
N GLY A 30 -20.94 -2.00 -10.43
CA GLY A 30 -22.03 -1.64 -11.33
C GLY A 30 -22.19 -0.15 -11.66
N ASP A 31 -21.47 0.76 -11.01
CA ASP A 31 -21.66 2.22 -11.18
C ASP A 31 -20.44 2.99 -11.67
N PHE A 32 -19.43 2.34 -12.23
CA PHE A 32 -18.40 3.05 -12.97
C PHE A 32 -18.92 3.45 -14.35
N ARG A 33 -19.52 4.62 -14.45
CA ARG A 33 -19.69 5.29 -15.73
C ARG A 33 -18.32 5.76 -16.19
N ILE A 34 -17.83 5.15 -17.28
CA ILE A 34 -16.76 5.74 -18.08
C ILE A 34 -17.37 7.00 -18.69
N ASP A 35 -16.81 8.16 -18.34
CA ASP A 35 -17.18 9.41 -18.96
C ASP A 35 -16.62 9.39 -20.40
N ASP A 36 -17.51 9.13 -21.37
CA ASP A 36 -17.19 9.12 -22.81
C ASP A 36 -16.79 10.49 -23.37
N ALA A 37 -16.59 11.49 -22.49
CA ALA A 37 -16.26 12.86 -22.90
C ALA A 37 -14.80 13.07 -23.33
N LEU A 38 -13.95 12.02 -23.28
CA LEU A 38 -12.54 12.14 -23.69
C LEU A 38 -12.20 11.47 -25.04
N THR A 39 -13.20 11.04 -25.82
CA THR A 39 -12.96 10.39 -27.12
C THR A 39 -13.45 11.19 -28.33
N SER A 40 -13.69 12.49 -28.20
CA SER A 40 -14.00 13.29 -29.37
C SER A 40 -13.22 14.60 -29.35
N GLU A 41 -12.09 14.63 -30.07
CA GLU A 41 -11.82 15.69 -31.02
C GLU A 41 -10.61 15.36 -31.90
N GLY A 42 -10.86 15.24 -33.20
CA GLY A 42 -9.98 15.73 -34.22
C GLY A 42 -8.95 14.76 -34.80
N GLY A 43 -9.39 13.78 -35.54
CA GLY A 43 -8.53 13.11 -36.53
C GLY A 43 -9.32 12.66 -37.73
N GLY A 44 -9.36 13.49 -38.76
CA GLY A 44 -9.80 13.11 -40.11
C GLY A 44 -8.97 11.96 -40.67
N PRO A 45 -9.45 11.20 -41.67
CA PRO A 45 -8.72 10.08 -42.23
C PRO A 45 -7.47 10.60 -42.95
N ASP A 46 -6.34 10.47 -42.28
CA ASP A 46 -5.06 10.79 -42.90
C ASP A 46 -4.71 9.73 -43.93
N ALA A 47 -4.46 10.24 -45.11
CA ALA A 47 -3.89 9.53 -46.21
C ALA A 47 -2.65 8.74 -45.78
N MET A 48 -2.56 7.47 -46.21
CA MET A 48 -1.36 6.71 -46.13
C MET A 48 -0.20 7.50 -46.74
N ALA A 49 0.64 8.06 -45.90
CA ALA A 49 1.89 8.66 -46.34
C ALA A 49 2.88 7.52 -46.57
N GLU A 50 3.25 7.32 -47.79
CA GLU A 50 4.35 6.49 -48.23
C GLU A 50 5.64 6.90 -47.50
N GLY A 51 6.37 5.88 -46.97
CA GLY A 51 7.79 5.82 -46.64
C GLY A 51 8.55 7.14 -46.41
N GLY A 52 8.20 7.89 -45.38
CA GLY A 52 9.07 8.96 -44.90
C GLY A 52 10.17 8.35 -44.02
N GLU A 53 11.43 8.62 -44.32
CA GLU A 53 12.57 8.37 -43.44
C GLU A 53 12.25 8.95 -42.07
N ALA A 54 12.35 8.13 -41.02
CA ALA A 54 12.13 8.58 -39.64
C ALA A 54 13.03 9.79 -39.37
N ALA A 55 12.46 10.86 -38.80
CA ALA A 55 13.24 12.04 -38.44
C ALA A 55 14.44 11.60 -37.58
N PRO A 56 15.63 12.18 -37.78
CA PRO A 56 16.81 11.82 -37.00
C PRO A 56 16.53 12.06 -35.50
N PRO A 57 17.06 11.20 -34.62
CA PRO A 57 16.83 11.34 -33.19
C PRO A 57 17.33 12.70 -32.68
N GLU A 58 16.59 13.33 -31.77
CA GLU A 58 16.96 14.62 -31.20
C GLU A 58 18.21 14.54 -30.31
N CYS A 59 18.49 13.36 -29.75
CA CYS A 59 19.59 13.14 -28.83
C CYS A 59 20.18 11.74 -28.94
N THR A 60 21.42 11.60 -28.49
CA THR A 60 22.13 10.35 -28.31
C THR A 60 22.58 10.14 -26.86
N THR A 61 22.75 11.23 -26.09
CA THR A 61 23.20 11.22 -24.71
C THR A 61 22.32 12.06 -23.78
N ASN A 62 22.35 11.71 -22.49
CA ASN A 62 21.65 12.44 -21.44
C ASN A 62 22.25 13.85 -21.24
N ALA A 63 23.57 13.97 -21.40
CA ALA A 63 24.29 15.23 -21.27
C ALA A 63 23.85 16.26 -22.32
N GLU A 64 23.60 15.83 -23.57
CA GLU A 64 23.03 16.68 -24.62
C GLU A 64 21.66 17.22 -24.21
N CYS A 65 20.79 16.37 -23.67
CA CYS A 65 19.46 16.76 -23.25
C CYS A 65 19.49 17.74 -22.08
N THR A 66 20.33 17.50 -21.08
CA THR A 66 20.51 18.42 -19.96
C THR A 66 21.04 19.78 -20.42
N THR A 67 22.00 19.80 -21.36
CA THR A 67 22.52 21.05 -21.95
C THR A 67 21.42 21.84 -22.66
N ARG A 68 20.63 21.18 -23.52
CA ARG A 68 19.52 21.81 -24.24
C ARG A 68 18.44 22.30 -23.29
N ALA A 69 18.04 21.49 -22.31
CA ALA A 69 17.01 21.85 -21.33
C ALA A 69 17.45 23.04 -20.47
N THR A 70 18.74 23.08 -20.07
CA THR A 70 19.31 24.18 -19.29
C THR A 70 19.36 25.47 -20.12
N ALA A 71 19.74 25.41 -21.39
CA ALA A 71 19.75 26.55 -22.29
C ALA A 71 18.34 27.11 -22.55
N ALA A 72 17.31 26.24 -22.56
CA ALA A 72 15.93 26.65 -22.70
C ALA A 72 15.34 27.30 -21.43
N GLY A 73 16.03 27.18 -20.29
CA GLY A 73 15.62 27.77 -19.03
C GLY A 73 14.45 27.06 -18.33
N PRO A 74 13.93 27.64 -17.25
CA PRO A 74 12.77 27.11 -16.53
C PRO A 74 11.53 27.10 -17.40
N VAL A 75 10.56 26.25 -17.06
CA VAL A 75 9.25 26.21 -17.70
C VAL A 75 8.19 26.75 -16.75
N ASP A 76 7.13 27.33 -17.31
CA ASP A 76 5.98 27.78 -16.51
C ASP A 76 5.28 26.57 -15.87
N ALA A 77 4.96 26.69 -14.59
CA ALA A 77 4.24 25.66 -13.84
C ALA A 77 2.76 25.48 -14.24
N GLY A 78 2.27 26.34 -15.17
CA GLY A 78 0.86 26.43 -15.55
C GLY A 78 0.04 27.39 -14.66
N ALA A 79 -1.09 27.82 -15.16
CA ALA A 79 -1.98 28.77 -14.45
C ALA A 79 -2.48 28.14 -13.12
N GLY A 80 -2.33 28.90 -12.03
CA GLY A 80 -2.80 28.49 -10.69
C GLY A 80 -1.75 27.89 -9.76
N PHE A 81 -0.47 27.92 -10.13
CA PHE A 81 0.63 27.51 -9.25
C PHE A 81 1.45 28.71 -8.78
N ASP A 82 1.43 29.00 -7.48
CA ASP A 82 2.17 30.11 -6.85
C ASP A 82 3.66 29.77 -6.55
N GLY A 83 4.13 28.59 -6.98
CA GLY A 83 5.52 28.14 -6.86
C GLY A 83 6.36 28.73 -7.99
N GLY A 84 7.58 29.14 -7.69
CA GLY A 84 8.55 29.70 -8.64
C GLY A 84 8.82 28.82 -9.88
N PRO A 85 9.82 29.14 -10.68
CA PRO A 85 10.14 28.40 -11.91
C PRO A 85 10.37 26.92 -11.63
N VAL A 86 9.75 26.04 -12.43
CA VAL A 86 9.88 24.57 -12.32
C VAL A 86 10.83 24.03 -13.38
N GLY A 87 11.29 22.80 -13.17
CA GLY A 87 12.12 22.08 -14.14
C GLY A 87 13.60 22.41 -14.08
N VAL A 88 14.06 23.16 -13.06
CA VAL A 88 15.48 23.49 -12.82
C VAL A 88 15.87 23.23 -11.36
N LEU A 89 17.13 22.85 -11.15
CA LEU A 89 17.73 22.76 -9.82
C LEU A 89 18.18 24.14 -9.31
N GLU A 90 18.50 24.27 -8.02
CA GLU A 90 19.24 25.41 -7.51
C GLU A 90 20.54 25.57 -8.32
N GLY A 91 20.76 26.76 -8.90
CA GLY A 91 21.88 27.00 -9.82
C GLY A 91 21.51 26.95 -11.31
N GLY A 92 20.23 26.73 -11.65
CA GLY A 92 19.69 26.90 -13.01
C GLY A 92 19.85 25.70 -13.94
N THR A 93 20.45 24.58 -13.50
CA THR A 93 20.55 23.37 -14.32
C THR A 93 19.17 22.70 -14.45
N ALA A 94 18.79 22.33 -15.67
CA ALA A 94 17.56 21.60 -15.98
C ALA A 94 17.87 20.13 -16.30
N PRO A 95 17.77 19.20 -15.33
CA PRO A 95 17.99 17.79 -15.56
C PRO A 95 17.06 17.25 -16.65
N ALA A 96 17.63 16.56 -17.64
CA ALA A 96 16.91 15.92 -18.72
C ALA A 96 17.61 14.63 -19.16
N MET A 97 16.86 13.69 -19.71
CA MET A 97 17.39 12.43 -20.24
C MET A 97 16.98 12.24 -21.70
N CYS A 98 17.83 11.51 -22.41
CA CYS A 98 17.55 11.03 -23.76
C CYS A 98 16.76 9.72 -23.69
N VAL A 99 15.46 9.79 -23.91
CA VAL A 99 14.56 8.64 -23.87
C VAL A 99 14.76 7.79 -25.11
N LYS A 100 15.14 6.54 -24.94
CA LYS A 100 15.42 5.57 -26.01
C LYS A 100 14.27 4.55 -26.11
N PRO A 101 13.90 4.09 -27.33
CA PRO A 101 14.59 4.28 -28.62
C PRO A 101 14.23 5.57 -29.36
N GLU A 102 13.30 6.37 -28.86
CA GLU A 102 12.76 7.54 -29.58
C GLU A 102 13.82 8.61 -29.85
N GLY A 103 14.89 8.67 -29.07
CA GLY A 103 15.92 9.70 -29.16
C GLY A 103 15.39 11.07 -28.82
N ARG A 104 14.47 11.17 -27.87
CA ARG A 104 13.76 12.39 -27.46
C ARG A 104 14.27 12.90 -26.11
N CYS A 105 14.56 14.18 -26.04
CA CYS A 105 14.92 14.81 -24.77
C CYS A 105 13.69 15.06 -23.91
N VAL A 106 13.69 14.53 -22.68
CA VAL A 106 12.62 14.75 -21.71
C VAL A 106 13.20 15.31 -20.41
N ARG A 107 12.62 16.41 -19.93
CA ARG A 107 12.97 16.97 -18.62
C ARG A 107 12.56 16.02 -17.52
N LEU A 108 13.41 15.89 -16.51
CA LEU A 108 13.12 15.05 -15.34
C LEU A 108 12.22 15.81 -14.36
N LEU A 109 12.51 17.07 -14.10
CA LEU A 109 11.80 17.85 -13.10
C LEU A 109 10.53 18.47 -13.68
N THR A 110 9.45 18.33 -12.92
CA THR A 110 8.16 18.99 -13.14
C THR A 110 7.67 19.55 -11.80
N ARG A 111 6.54 20.25 -11.79
CA ARG A 111 5.92 20.69 -10.52
C ARG A 111 5.58 19.53 -9.60
N ASP A 112 5.19 18.39 -10.18
CA ASP A 112 4.80 17.19 -9.42
C ASP A 112 5.99 16.28 -9.08
N CYS A 113 7.12 16.44 -9.78
CA CYS A 113 8.37 15.72 -9.55
C CYS A 113 9.50 16.75 -9.31
N PRO A 114 9.55 17.40 -8.13
CA PRO A 114 10.43 18.54 -7.90
C PRO A 114 11.90 18.19 -7.65
N SER A 115 12.24 16.92 -7.47
CA SER A 115 13.64 16.54 -7.17
C SER A 115 14.05 15.24 -7.84
N VAL A 116 15.34 15.14 -8.10
CA VAL A 116 16.00 13.96 -8.68
C VAL A 116 17.24 13.60 -7.86
N LEU A 117 17.41 12.31 -7.61
CA LEU A 117 18.60 11.73 -6.97
C LEU A 117 19.41 10.96 -8.02
N GLY A 118 20.72 11.03 -7.95
CA GLY A 118 21.64 10.25 -8.78
C GLY A 118 22.24 11.01 -9.95
N ASP A 119 23.10 10.32 -10.71
CA ASP A 119 23.84 10.89 -11.85
C ASP A 119 23.00 10.75 -13.13
N TYR A 120 22.10 11.70 -13.36
CA TYR A 120 21.22 11.74 -14.52
C TYR A 120 21.95 12.06 -15.84
N ALA A 121 23.21 12.50 -15.80
CA ALA A 121 24.02 12.70 -17.00
C ALA A 121 24.61 11.39 -17.53
N ASN A 122 24.59 10.33 -16.75
CA ASN A 122 25.12 9.01 -17.12
C ASN A 122 24.15 8.28 -18.05
N ASP A 123 24.61 7.88 -19.23
CA ASP A 123 23.81 7.20 -20.25
C ASP A 123 23.42 5.75 -19.89
N ASP A 124 24.13 5.14 -18.97
CA ASP A 124 23.84 3.79 -18.45
C ASP A 124 22.96 3.83 -17.19
N ALA A 125 22.55 5.01 -16.72
CA ALA A 125 21.71 5.16 -15.56
C ALA A 125 20.33 4.51 -15.75
N ILE A 126 19.81 3.90 -14.67
CA ILE A 126 18.46 3.35 -14.65
C ILE A 126 17.53 4.34 -13.95
N LEU A 127 16.51 4.77 -14.67
CA LEU A 127 15.51 5.69 -14.16
C LEU A 127 14.41 4.94 -13.41
N LEU A 128 14.19 5.31 -12.15
CA LEU A 128 13.10 4.86 -11.29
C LEU A 128 12.31 6.07 -10.77
N GLY A 129 11.10 5.82 -10.27
CA GLY A 129 10.27 6.83 -9.62
C GLY A 129 9.98 6.49 -8.16
N THR A 130 9.69 7.52 -7.36
CA THR A 130 8.94 7.37 -6.11
C THR A 130 7.66 8.19 -6.23
N LEU A 131 6.53 7.63 -5.78
CA LEU A 131 5.23 8.26 -5.93
C LEU A 131 4.45 8.16 -4.62
N PHE A 132 4.30 9.31 -3.94
CA PHE A 132 3.66 9.42 -2.63
C PHE A 132 2.82 10.69 -2.54
N THR A 133 1.79 10.66 -1.70
CA THR A 133 0.99 11.84 -1.36
C THR A 133 1.81 12.77 -0.44
N LEU A 134 2.41 13.82 -0.97
CA LEU A 134 3.33 14.71 -0.24
C LEU A 134 2.69 16.03 0.20
N SER A 135 1.39 16.20 0.02
CA SER A 135 0.64 17.35 0.51
C SER A 135 -0.50 16.94 1.44
N GLY A 136 -1.05 17.89 2.20
CA GLY A 136 -2.15 17.64 3.13
C GLY A 136 -1.72 17.01 4.46
N ALA A 137 -2.65 16.36 5.15
CA ALA A 137 -2.48 15.87 6.53
C ALA A 137 -1.42 14.76 6.69
N THR A 138 -1.15 13.99 5.64
CA THR A 138 -0.23 12.85 5.66
C THR A 138 1.19 13.18 5.18
N THR A 139 1.47 14.44 4.86
CA THR A 139 2.76 14.90 4.30
C THR A 139 3.96 14.40 5.09
N GLY A 140 3.98 14.57 6.41
CA GLY A 140 5.12 14.16 7.25
C GLY A 140 5.39 12.66 7.20
N THR A 141 4.33 11.84 7.26
CA THR A 141 4.41 10.39 7.17
C THR A 141 4.92 9.95 5.79
N ASN A 142 4.38 10.50 4.72
CA ASN A 142 4.74 10.10 3.37
C ASN A 142 6.10 10.63 2.92
N THR A 143 6.51 11.81 3.40
CA THR A 143 7.89 12.29 3.26
C THR A 143 8.89 11.32 3.90
N ALA A 144 8.59 10.77 5.08
CA ALA A 144 9.45 9.80 5.73
C ALA A 144 9.53 8.48 4.93
N ARG A 145 8.44 8.03 4.35
CA ARG A 145 8.39 6.85 3.47
C ARG A 145 9.21 7.08 2.18
N GLN A 146 9.01 8.22 1.51
CA GLN A 146 9.78 8.58 0.32
C GLN A 146 11.27 8.66 0.62
N ARG A 147 11.68 9.33 1.72
CA ARG A 147 13.07 9.40 2.17
C ARG A 147 13.68 8.03 2.45
N SER A 148 12.86 7.06 2.90
CA SER A 148 13.33 5.68 3.11
C SER A 148 13.69 4.99 1.79
N ALA A 149 12.88 5.17 0.75
CA ALA A 149 13.21 4.68 -0.58
C ALA A 149 14.44 5.38 -1.18
N LEU A 150 14.57 6.70 -0.98
CA LEU A 150 15.75 7.46 -1.43
C LEU A 150 17.02 7.05 -0.70
N LEU A 151 16.95 6.76 0.62
CA LEU A 151 18.09 6.22 1.38
C LEU A 151 18.59 4.90 0.77
N ALA A 152 17.67 3.99 0.44
CA ALA A 152 18.02 2.74 -0.23
C ALA A 152 18.73 2.98 -1.57
N ALA A 153 18.24 3.93 -2.38
CA ALA A 153 18.87 4.30 -3.64
C ALA A 153 20.27 4.89 -3.46
N GLU A 154 20.48 5.75 -2.43
CA GLU A 154 21.80 6.28 -2.07
C GLU A 154 22.76 5.15 -1.68
N GLU A 155 22.32 4.19 -0.88
CA GLU A 155 23.11 3.03 -0.47
C GLU A 155 23.46 2.12 -1.66
N ILE A 156 22.51 1.88 -2.55
CA ILE A 156 22.72 1.11 -3.78
C ILE A 156 23.74 1.82 -4.68
N ASN A 157 23.60 3.12 -4.90
CA ASN A 157 24.54 3.90 -5.71
C ASN A 157 25.96 3.96 -5.11
N SER A 158 26.09 3.89 -3.79
CA SER A 158 27.39 3.84 -3.11
C SER A 158 28.01 2.43 -3.08
N SER A 159 27.25 1.39 -3.46
CA SER A 159 27.76 0.04 -3.58
C SER A 159 28.75 -0.12 -4.75
N LEU A 160 29.52 -1.21 -4.78
CA LEU A 160 30.49 -1.50 -5.85
C LEU A 160 31.48 -0.36 -6.13
N GLY A 161 31.79 0.47 -5.13
CA GLY A 161 32.71 1.60 -5.28
C GLY A 161 32.09 2.86 -5.87
N GLY A 162 30.77 3.04 -5.70
CA GLY A 162 30.02 4.23 -6.16
C GLY A 162 29.33 4.06 -7.51
N SER A 163 29.11 2.82 -7.97
CA SER A 163 28.71 2.55 -9.35
C SER A 163 27.26 2.02 -9.52
N GLY A 164 26.50 1.85 -8.43
CA GLY A 164 25.11 1.35 -8.53
C GLY A 164 24.99 -0.16 -8.68
N ILE A 165 24.13 -0.63 -9.59
CA ILE A 165 23.91 -2.05 -9.86
C ILE A 165 24.91 -2.58 -10.94
N PRO A 166 25.11 -3.91 -11.02
CA PRO A 166 26.05 -4.48 -11.99
C PRO A 166 25.76 -4.10 -13.45
N PRO A 167 26.79 -4.17 -14.31
CA PRO A 167 26.62 -3.96 -15.75
C PRO A 167 25.55 -4.85 -16.36
N ALA A 168 24.89 -4.35 -17.40
CA ALA A 168 24.06 -5.18 -18.26
C ALA A 168 24.92 -6.21 -19.02
N LYS A 169 24.29 -7.30 -19.49
CA LYS A 169 24.98 -8.34 -20.28
C LYS A 169 25.64 -7.73 -21.51
N GLY A 170 26.94 -7.97 -21.63
CA GLY A 170 27.75 -7.44 -22.74
C GLY A 170 28.27 -6.01 -22.53
N SER A 171 27.99 -5.38 -21.38
CA SER A 171 28.56 -4.12 -20.94
C SER A 171 29.58 -4.36 -19.83
N THR A 172 30.48 -3.39 -19.63
CA THR A 172 31.40 -3.33 -18.48
C THR A 172 31.08 -2.17 -17.54
N THR A 173 30.12 -1.32 -17.93
CA THR A 173 29.73 -0.12 -17.18
C THR A 173 28.63 -0.45 -16.18
N ALA A 174 28.86 -0.15 -14.91
CA ALA A 174 27.84 -0.27 -13.88
C ALA A 174 26.72 0.75 -14.11
N ARG A 175 25.53 0.45 -13.61
CA ARG A 175 24.30 1.21 -13.86
C ARG A 175 23.86 1.92 -12.58
N PRO A 176 24.14 3.23 -12.40
CA PRO A 176 23.63 3.97 -11.27
C PRO A 176 22.12 4.13 -11.34
N LEU A 177 21.46 4.22 -10.18
CA LEU A 177 20.05 4.56 -10.10
C LEU A 177 19.88 6.08 -10.17
N VAL A 178 18.97 6.53 -11.02
CA VAL A 178 18.41 7.88 -11.01
C VAL A 178 16.97 7.77 -10.54
N VAL A 179 16.63 8.50 -9.47
CA VAL A 179 15.32 8.38 -8.83
C VAL A 179 14.63 9.74 -8.81
N LEU A 180 13.47 9.80 -9.44
CA LEU A 180 12.58 10.96 -9.36
C LEU A 180 11.69 10.88 -8.13
N SER A 181 11.61 11.99 -7.39
CA SER A 181 10.72 12.13 -6.25
C SER A 181 9.47 12.88 -6.68
N CYS A 182 8.34 12.19 -6.71
CA CYS A 182 7.08 12.73 -7.23
C CYS A 182 5.98 12.74 -6.17
N ASP A 183 5.09 13.74 -6.30
CA ASP A 183 3.88 13.94 -5.47
C ASP A 183 2.63 13.63 -6.31
N GLU A 184 1.85 12.62 -5.88
CA GLU A 184 0.60 12.22 -6.53
C GLU A 184 -0.60 13.07 -6.10
N SER A 185 -0.45 13.95 -5.11
CA SER A 185 -1.55 14.63 -4.42
C SER A 185 -2.41 15.51 -5.31
N GLN A 186 -1.84 16.05 -6.38
CA GLN A 186 -2.54 17.01 -7.24
C GLN A 186 -3.23 16.34 -8.42
N ASP A 187 -2.54 15.41 -9.07
CA ASP A 187 -3.06 14.71 -10.24
C ASP A 187 -2.25 13.45 -10.53
N LEU A 188 -2.76 12.33 -10.04
CA LEU A 188 -2.13 11.01 -10.20
C LEU A 188 -1.90 10.63 -11.68
N VAL A 189 -2.85 10.99 -12.57
CA VAL A 189 -2.76 10.63 -13.99
C VAL A 189 -1.67 11.44 -14.68
N ARG A 190 -1.58 12.74 -14.37
CA ARG A 190 -0.55 13.62 -14.97
C ARG A 190 0.84 13.18 -14.53
N VAL A 191 1.08 12.98 -13.24
CA VAL A 191 2.39 12.53 -12.74
C VAL A 191 2.72 11.13 -13.22
N GLY A 192 1.73 10.23 -13.25
CA GLY A 192 1.89 8.89 -13.81
C GLY A 192 2.21 8.91 -15.32
N THR A 193 1.59 9.82 -16.09
CA THR A 193 1.91 10.00 -17.51
C THR A 193 3.36 10.43 -17.70
N HIS A 194 3.83 11.41 -16.93
CA HIS A 194 5.22 11.84 -16.98
C HIS A 194 6.20 10.69 -16.70
N LEU A 195 5.99 9.93 -15.63
CA LEU A 195 6.86 8.80 -15.29
C LEU A 195 6.80 7.65 -16.31
N LEU A 196 5.59 7.24 -16.71
CA LEU A 196 5.37 6.00 -17.44
C LEU A 196 5.41 6.16 -18.95
N LYS A 197 4.85 7.28 -19.49
CA LYS A 197 4.77 7.51 -20.94
C LYS A 197 5.89 8.42 -21.46
N ASP A 198 6.25 9.45 -20.70
CA ASP A 198 7.24 10.40 -21.18
C ASP A 198 8.67 9.93 -20.91
N LEU A 199 8.91 9.37 -19.72
CA LEU A 199 10.22 8.97 -19.25
C LEU A 199 10.49 7.45 -19.33
N HIS A 200 9.45 6.63 -19.48
CA HIS A 200 9.55 5.15 -19.48
C HIS A 200 10.34 4.62 -18.28
N VAL A 201 10.02 5.08 -17.06
CA VAL A 201 10.69 4.56 -15.86
C VAL A 201 10.49 3.04 -15.74
N ALA A 202 11.56 2.32 -15.38
CA ALA A 202 11.48 0.85 -15.27
C ALA A 202 10.60 0.39 -14.10
N GLY A 203 10.57 1.18 -13.02
CA GLY A 203 9.78 0.87 -11.83
C GLY A 203 9.53 2.09 -10.95
N ILE A 204 8.51 1.99 -10.10
CA ILE A 204 8.08 3.02 -9.16
C ILE A 204 7.91 2.41 -7.77
N VAL A 205 8.51 3.03 -6.75
CA VAL A 205 8.15 2.78 -5.35
C VAL A 205 6.93 3.63 -5.01
N GLY A 206 5.80 2.99 -4.80
CA GLY A 206 4.49 3.61 -4.66
C GLY A 206 3.51 3.07 -5.72
N PRO A 207 2.30 3.67 -5.82
CA PRO A 207 1.66 4.63 -4.92
C PRO A 207 1.51 4.12 -3.47
N ASN A 208 1.28 5.03 -2.52
CA ASN A 208 1.14 4.60 -1.13
C ASN A 208 -0.29 4.23 -0.72
N THR A 209 -1.31 4.68 -1.42
CA THR A 209 -2.69 4.31 -1.12
C THR A 209 -3.18 3.16 -2.00
N SER A 210 -4.12 2.38 -1.49
CA SER A 210 -4.73 1.31 -2.29
C SER A 210 -5.52 1.85 -3.48
N GLN A 211 -6.20 3.00 -3.32
CA GLN A 211 -6.97 3.61 -4.39
C GLN A 211 -6.05 4.09 -5.52
N ASP A 212 -4.99 4.83 -5.19
CA ASP A 212 -4.05 5.34 -6.20
C ASP A 212 -3.29 4.20 -6.90
N THR A 213 -3.00 3.11 -6.16
CA THR A 213 -2.41 1.91 -6.75
C THR A 213 -3.34 1.27 -7.79
N LEU A 214 -4.64 1.11 -7.47
CA LEU A 214 -5.64 0.59 -8.39
C LEU A 214 -5.79 1.51 -9.62
N ASP A 215 -5.91 2.80 -9.40
CA ASP A 215 -6.12 3.81 -10.44
C ASP A 215 -4.92 3.91 -11.38
N LEU A 216 -3.70 4.02 -10.86
CA LEU A 216 -2.49 4.10 -11.68
C LEU A 216 -2.30 2.81 -12.50
N THR A 217 -2.50 1.66 -11.86
CA THR A 217 -2.37 0.35 -12.52
C THR A 217 -3.33 0.22 -13.68
N THR A 218 -4.60 0.50 -13.43
CA THR A 218 -5.66 0.35 -14.43
C THR A 218 -5.49 1.31 -15.60
N LYS A 219 -5.12 2.56 -15.32
CA LYS A 219 -5.04 3.62 -16.34
C LYS A 219 -3.75 3.60 -17.14
N LEU A 220 -2.61 3.25 -16.53
CA LEU A 220 -1.29 3.48 -17.13
C LEU A 220 -0.35 2.28 -17.11
N VAL A 221 -0.19 1.58 -15.97
CA VAL A 221 0.88 0.58 -15.78
C VAL A 221 0.82 -0.56 -16.79
N ALA A 222 -0.36 -1.15 -16.99
CA ALA A 222 -0.55 -2.29 -17.88
C ALA A 222 -0.12 -2.02 -19.35
N ASN A 223 -0.03 -0.77 -19.76
CA ASN A 223 0.29 -0.35 -21.13
C ASN A 223 1.70 0.21 -21.30
N ASN A 224 2.47 0.40 -20.21
CA ASN A 224 3.76 1.09 -20.29
C ASN A 224 4.96 0.26 -19.80
N ASP A 225 4.78 -1.02 -19.52
CA ASP A 225 5.82 -1.98 -19.08
C ASP A 225 6.74 -1.43 -17.95
N SER A 226 6.10 -0.83 -16.95
CA SER A 226 6.75 -0.35 -15.73
C SER A 226 6.19 -1.09 -14.53
N LEU A 227 7.03 -1.50 -13.58
CA LEU A 227 6.58 -2.18 -12.38
C LEU A 227 6.33 -1.19 -11.25
N ILE A 228 5.16 -1.24 -10.65
CA ILE A 228 4.93 -0.54 -9.38
C ILE A 228 5.12 -1.49 -8.20
N MET A 229 5.81 -1.01 -7.16
CA MET A 229 6.03 -1.73 -5.91
C MET A 229 5.46 -0.88 -4.77
N SER A 230 4.18 -1.11 -4.43
CA SER A 230 3.54 -0.35 -3.35
C SER A 230 4.01 -0.83 -1.98
N PRO A 231 4.51 0.07 -1.12
CA PRO A 231 4.95 -0.29 0.22
C PRO A 231 3.81 -0.41 1.25
N THR A 232 2.62 0.10 0.93
CA THR A 232 1.54 0.28 1.92
C THR A 232 0.13 -0.02 1.41
N ALA A 233 -0.05 -0.27 0.11
CA ALA A 233 -1.35 -0.59 -0.46
C ALA A 233 -1.77 -2.03 -0.14
N VAL A 234 -2.85 -2.20 0.60
CA VAL A 234 -3.25 -3.48 1.19
C VAL A 234 -4.54 -4.06 0.63
N ALA A 235 -5.30 -3.30 -0.17
CA ALA A 235 -6.59 -3.73 -0.67
C ALA A 235 -6.50 -5.04 -1.45
N ALA A 236 -7.40 -5.98 -1.15
CA ALA A 236 -7.45 -7.29 -1.78
C ALA A 236 -7.69 -7.21 -3.31
N GLY A 237 -8.37 -6.16 -3.78
CA GLY A 237 -8.63 -5.94 -5.21
C GLY A 237 -7.38 -5.77 -6.07
N ILE A 238 -6.24 -5.40 -5.49
CA ILE A 238 -4.96 -5.26 -6.21
C ILE A 238 -4.49 -6.62 -6.75
N SER A 239 -4.66 -7.70 -5.99
CA SER A 239 -4.24 -9.06 -6.38
C SER A 239 -4.87 -9.58 -7.66
N GLY A 240 -6.04 -9.08 -8.01
CA GLY A 240 -6.83 -9.55 -9.16
C GLY A 240 -6.76 -8.67 -10.40
N LEU A 241 -5.91 -7.64 -10.43
CA LEU A 241 -5.84 -6.71 -11.54
C LEU A 241 -5.31 -7.38 -12.83
N PRO A 242 -5.87 -7.00 -14.00
CA PRO A 242 -5.35 -7.43 -15.30
C PRO A 242 -4.14 -6.58 -15.72
N ASP A 243 -3.11 -6.55 -14.90
CA ASP A 243 -1.96 -5.65 -14.95
C ASP A 243 -0.69 -6.24 -15.58
N LYS A 244 -0.79 -7.42 -16.20
CA LYS A 244 0.34 -8.17 -16.74
C LYS A 244 1.41 -8.53 -15.70
N LYS A 245 1.02 -8.61 -14.43
CA LYS A 245 1.92 -8.84 -13.28
C LYS A 245 2.93 -7.71 -13.08
N LEU A 246 2.48 -6.47 -13.17
CA LEU A 246 3.30 -5.27 -13.01
C LEU A 246 2.91 -4.44 -11.76
N ALA A 247 1.81 -4.78 -11.08
CA ALA A 247 1.44 -4.18 -9.79
C ALA A 247 1.80 -5.13 -8.65
N TRP A 248 2.88 -4.81 -7.96
CA TRP A 248 3.42 -5.58 -6.83
C TRP A 248 3.32 -4.78 -5.55
N ARG A 249 3.33 -5.47 -4.41
CA ARG A 249 3.33 -4.81 -3.11
C ARG A 249 4.30 -5.47 -2.12
N ASN A 250 4.95 -4.62 -1.34
CA ASN A 250 5.89 -5.07 -0.32
C ASN A 250 5.27 -5.06 1.09
N ILE A 251 4.00 -5.43 1.15
CA ILE A 251 3.17 -5.55 2.36
C ILE A 251 2.10 -6.62 2.13
N PRO A 252 1.75 -7.43 3.14
CA PRO A 252 0.66 -8.40 3.02
C PRO A 252 -0.70 -7.75 2.72
N SER A 253 -1.54 -8.43 1.96
CA SER A 253 -2.90 -7.97 1.66
C SER A 253 -3.80 -7.96 2.91
N ASP A 254 -4.99 -7.36 2.78
CA ASP A 254 -6.00 -7.36 3.86
C ASP A 254 -6.58 -8.75 4.15
N THR A 255 -6.55 -9.68 3.19
CA THR A 255 -7.19 -11.00 3.32
C THR A 255 -6.67 -11.80 4.53
N PRO A 256 -5.36 -12.01 4.75
CA PRO A 256 -4.88 -12.69 5.96
C PRO A 256 -5.14 -11.88 7.23
N ARG A 257 -5.13 -10.54 7.18
CA ARG A 257 -5.45 -9.69 8.34
C ARG A 257 -6.89 -9.81 8.79
N GLY A 258 -7.82 -9.98 7.84
CA GLY A 258 -9.24 -10.20 8.13
C GLY A 258 -9.47 -11.38 9.06
N LYS A 259 -8.73 -12.49 8.90
CA LYS A 259 -8.83 -13.67 9.77
C LYS A 259 -8.51 -13.35 11.24
N LEU A 260 -7.44 -12.58 11.47
CA LEU A 260 -7.08 -12.15 12.83
C LEU A 260 -8.09 -11.16 13.41
N MET A 261 -8.62 -10.23 12.58
CA MET A 261 -9.69 -9.32 13.01
C MET A 261 -10.95 -10.07 13.44
N ILE A 262 -11.40 -11.05 12.64
CA ILE A 262 -12.56 -11.90 12.97
C ILE A 262 -12.34 -12.63 14.29
N GLN A 263 -11.18 -13.29 14.45
CA GLN A 263 -10.84 -13.98 15.69
C GLN A 263 -10.91 -13.05 16.91
N GLN A 264 -10.43 -11.82 16.77
CA GLN A 264 -10.42 -10.86 17.88
C GLN A 264 -11.76 -10.19 18.13
N LEU A 265 -12.59 -9.97 17.10
CA LEU A 265 -13.97 -9.52 17.27
C LEU A 265 -14.80 -10.56 18.02
N ASN A 266 -14.67 -11.85 17.66
CA ASN A 266 -15.32 -12.95 18.37
C ASN A 266 -14.83 -13.05 19.83
N ALA A 267 -13.52 -12.89 20.07
CA ALA A 267 -12.96 -12.88 21.43
C ALA A 267 -13.47 -11.69 22.27
N LEU A 268 -13.73 -10.54 21.65
CA LEU A 268 -14.38 -9.42 22.33
C LEU A 268 -15.84 -9.72 22.66
N GLU A 269 -16.58 -10.34 21.74
CA GLU A 269 -17.97 -10.76 21.96
C GLU A 269 -18.05 -11.74 23.13
N ASP A 270 -17.28 -12.81 23.11
CA ASP A 270 -17.25 -13.85 24.13
C ASP A 270 -16.82 -13.27 25.49
N GLY A 271 -15.77 -12.44 25.50
CA GLY A 271 -15.28 -11.79 26.71
C GLY A 271 -16.27 -10.84 27.35
N LEU A 272 -17.07 -10.10 26.56
CA LEU A 272 -18.15 -9.25 27.06
C LEU A 272 -19.31 -10.08 27.64
N LYS A 273 -19.71 -11.16 26.96
CA LYS A 273 -20.75 -12.07 27.44
C LYS A 273 -20.35 -12.79 28.75
N ALA A 274 -19.08 -13.20 28.83
CA ALA A 274 -18.54 -13.89 29.99
C ALA A 274 -18.04 -12.94 31.13
N ASN A 275 -17.99 -11.62 30.87
CA ASN A 275 -17.41 -10.61 31.77
C ASN A 275 -15.94 -10.92 32.16
N THR A 276 -15.14 -11.36 31.20
CA THR A 276 -13.72 -11.72 31.39
C THR A 276 -12.74 -10.68 30.86
N LEU A 277 -13.24 -9.61 30.21
CA LEU A 277 -12.37 -8.56 29.70
C LEU A 277 -11.81 -7.68 30.83
N PRO A 278 -10.53 -7.29 30.75
CA PRO A 278 -9.86 -6.59 31.86
C PRO A 278 -10.22 -5.09 31.91
N LEU A 279 -11.45 -4.77 32.32
CA LEU A 279 -11.83 -3.37 32.61
C LEU A 279 -12.51 -3.24 33.97
N PRO A 280 -11.92 -2.47 34.90
CA PRO A 280 -12.49 -2.28 36.24
C PRO A 280 -13.88 -1.63 36.27
N ALA A 281 -14.28 -0.93 35.21
CA ALA A 281 -15.54 -0.19 35.14
C ALA A 281 -16.66 -0.87 34.37
N GLN A 282 -16.45 -2.05 33.83
CA GLN A 282 -17.46 -2.79 33.08
C GLN A 282 -17.89 -4.08 33.79
N THR A 283 -18.22 -3.97 35.06
CA THR A 283 -18.55 -5.10 35.96
C THR A 283 -19.92 -5.74 35.71
N ALA A 284 -20.64 -5.36 34.66
CA ALA A 284 -21.92 -5.96 34.34
C ALA A 284 -21.76 -6.99 33.20
N THR A 285 -22.06 -8.25 33.51
CA THR A 285 -22.27 -9.28 32.48
C THR A 285 -23.33 -8.80 31.50
N ARG A 286 -23.05 -8.92 30.19
CA ARG A 286 -24.00 -8.58 29.11
C ARG A 286 -24.52 -9.87 28.47
N PRO A 287 -25.48 -10.58 29.09
CA PRO A 287 -25.90 -11.91 28.66
C PRO A 287 -26.76 -11.91 27.39
N GLY A 288 -27.20 -10.75 26.92
CA GLY A 288 -28.02 -10.60 25.70
C GLY A 288 -27.20 -10.45 24.44
N PRO A 289 -27.87 -10.31 23.30
CA PRO A 289 -27.20 -9.98 22.04
C PRO A 289 -26.43 -8.65 22.16
N LEU A 290 -25.17 -8.66 21.74
CA LEU A 290 -24.29 -7.48 21.77
C LEU A 290 -24.45 -6.66 20.49
N LYS A 291 -24.23 -5.35 20.60
CA LYS A 291 -24.27 -4.43 19.46
C LYS A 291 -22.88 -4.19 18.89
N LEU A 292 -22.73 -4.42 17.59
CA LEU A 292 -21.54 -4.13 16.80
C LEU A 292 -21.76 -2.90 15.93
N GLY A 293 -20.86 -1.93 16.04
CA GLY A 293 -20.74 -0.83 15.10
C GLY A 293 -19.57 -1.08 14.15
N ILE A 294 -19.74 -0.75 12.88
CA ILE A 294 -18.65 -0.75 11.90
C ILE A 294 -18.65 0.59 11.18
N VAL A 295 -17.52 1.30 11.22
CA VAL A 295 -17.31 2.56 10.53
C VAL A 295 -16.12 2.42 9.60
N TYR A 296 -16.32 2.67 8.31
CA TYR A 296 -15.22 2.58 7.34
C TYR A 296 -15.26 3.72 6.31
N ARG A 297 -14.08 4.07 5.81
CA ARG A 297 -13.96 5.03 4.72
C ARG A 297 -14.41 4.39 3.40
N ASP A 298 -15.12 5.16 2.58
CA ASP A 298 -15.67 4.69 1.31
C ASP A 298 -14.65 4.83 0.18
N ASP A 299 -13.58 4.06 0.27
CA ASP A 299 -12.55 3.90 -0.75
C ASP A 299 -12.01 2.46 -0.75
N ALA A 300 -11.07 2.18 -1.65
CA ALA A 300 -10.52 0.84 -1.82
C ALA A 300 -9.96 0.23 -0.51
N GLN A 301 -9.34 1.02 0.37
CA GLN A 301 -8.80 0.54 1.65
C GLN A 301 -9.92 0.18 2.63
N GLY A 302 -10.86 1.09 2.87
CA GLY A 302 -11.94 0.88 3.84
C GLY A 302 -12.88 -0.25 3.39
N GLN A 303 -13.22 -0.28 2.11
CA GLN A 303 -14.03 -1.34 1.51
C GLN A 303 -13.33 -2.71 1.59
N SER A 304 -12.01 -2.77 1.37
CA SER A 304 -11.25 -4.01 1.49
C SER A 304 -11.20 -4.53 2.92
N ASN A 305 -10.95 -3.66 3.92
CA ASN A 305 -10.95 -4.06 5.33
C ASN A 305 -12.33 -4.52 5.79
N PHE A 306 -13.40 -3.83 5.37
CA PHE A 306 -14.77 -4.28 5.63
C PHE A 306 -15.05 -5.61 4.94
N GLY A 307 -14.70 -5.77 3.66
CA GLY A 307 -14.84 -7.01 2.90
C GLY A 307 -14.10 -8.19 3.53
N ALA A 308 -12.91 -7.95 4.08
CA ALA A 308 -12.11 -8.99 4.71
C ALA A 308 -12.76 -9.63 5.96
N ILE A 309 -13.74 -8.97 6.56
CA ILE A 309 -14.47 -9.50 7.73
C ILE A 309 -15.95 -9.80 7.43
N SER A 310 -16.57 -9.09 6.50
CA SER A 310 -18.03 -9.08 6.36
C SER A 310 -18.64 -10.40 5.91
N ALA A 311 -17.88 -11.21 5.16
CA ALA A 311 -18.35 -12.52 4.66
C ALA A 311 -18.35 -13.60 5.76
N ASP A 312 -17.32 -13.59 6.62
CA ASP A 312 -17.05 -14.71 7.53
C ASP A 312 -17.34 -14.39 9.00
N LEU A 313 -17.44 -13.10 9.37
CA LEU A 313 -17.72 -12.71 10.76
C LEU A 313 -19.12 -13.13 11.18
N GLN A 314 -19.17 -13.96 12.20
CA GLN A 314 -20.41 -14.29 12.90
C GLN A 314 -20.53 -13.41 14.15
N TRP A 315 -21.61 -12.65 14.28
CA TRP A 315 -21.92 -11.84 15.46
C TRP A 315 -23.24 -12.27 16.06
N ASN A 316 -23.30 -12.47 17.36
CA ASN A 316 -24.45 -13.11 18.03
C ASN A 316 -24.84 -14.48 17.40
N GLY A 317 -23.86 -15.20 16.85
CA GLY A 317 -24.05 -16.49 16.21
C GLY A 317 -24.65 -16.45 14.80
N ALA A 318 -24.68 -15.29 14.14
CA ALA A 318 -25.19 -15.12 12.78
C ALA A 318 -24.33 -14.14 11.96
N GLY A 319 -24.36 -14.27 10.64
CA GLY A 319 -23.66 -13.34 9.74
C GLY A 319 -24.12 -11.88 9.94
N LEU A 320 -23.28 -10.92 9.58
CA LEU A 320 -23.55 -9.49 9.81
C LEU A 320 -24.87 -9.01 9.19
N SER A 321 -25.22 -9.52 7.99
CA SER A 321 -26.43 -9.16 7.25
C SER A 321 -27.66 -10.00 7.60
N ALA A 322 -27.55 -10.95 8.54
CA ALA A 322 -28.67 -11.79 8.94
C ALA A 322 -29.80 -10.95 9.57
N ALA A 323 -31.04 -11.31 9.30
CA ALA A 323 -32.20 -10.60 9.85
C ALA A 323 -32.20 -10.55 11.40
N SER A 324 -31.66 -11.58 12.06
CA SER A 324 -31.47 -11.61 13.52
C SER A 324 -30.51 -10.55 14.03
N ASN A 325 -29.60 -10.05 13.19
CA ASN A 325 -28.62 -9.01 13.52
C ASN A 325 -29.08 -7.59 13.14
N ALA A 326 -30.21 -7.42 12.48
CA ALA A 326 -30.66 -6.10 12.00
C ALA A 326 -30.76 -5.01 13.09
N ALA A 327 -31.08 -5.40 14.35
CA ALA A 327 -31.13 -4.49 15.49
C ALA A 327 -29.80 -4.36 16.24
N TYR A 328 -28.81 -5.20 15.92
CA TYR A 328 -27.57 -5.33 16.69
C TYR A 328 -26.31 -4.97 15.89
N VAL A 329 -26.40 -4.90 14.58
CA VAL A 329 -25.25 -4.53 13.72
C VAL A 329 -25.57 -3.24 12.99
N LYS A 330 -24.73 -2.22 13.23
CA LYS A 330 -24.81 -0.93 12.54
C LYS A 330 -23.55 -0.70 11.72
N ILE A 331 -23.72 -0.59 10.41
CA ILE A 331 -22.63 -0.34 9.46
C ILE A 331 -22.81 1.06 8.88
N SER A 332 -21.75 1.88 8.94
CA SER A 332 -21.72 3.22 8.37
C SER A 332 -20.44 3.42 7.57
N ARG A 333 -20.55 4.10 6.45
CA ARG A 333 -19.40 4.51 5.63
C ARG A 333 -19.36 6.03 5.52
N TYR A 334 -18.18 6.59 5.34
CA TYR A 334 -17.98 8.02 5.12
C TYR A 334 -17.11 8.25 3.89
N ASN A 335 -17.43 9.30 3.14
CA ASN A 335 -16.60 9.73 2.02
C ASN A 335 -15.35 10.44 2.55
N PRO A 336 -14.12 9.97 2.24
CA PRO A 336 -12.89 10.62 2.72
C PRO A 336 -12.75 12.07 2.28
N SER A 337 -13.32 12.47 1.14
CA SER A 337 -13.34 13.85 0.66
C SER A 337 -14.32 14.76 1.42
N ASN A 338 -15.27 14.18 2.15
CA ASN A 338 -16.26 14.90 2.98
C ASN A 338 -16.25 14.42 4.44
N ALA A 339 -15.12 13.89 4.90
CA ALA A 339 -15.01 13.15 6.15
C ALA A 339 -15.53 13.95 7.38
N VAL A 340 -15.32 15.25 7.44
CA VAL A 340 -15.75 16.09 8.58
C VAL A 340 -17.28 16.07 8.75
N VAL A 341 -18.03 16.18 7.67
CA VAL A 341 -19.49 16.20 7.70
C VAL A 341 -20.04 14.80 7.95
N ASP A 342 -19.57 13.83 7.21
CA ASP A 342 -20.06 12.46 7.26
C ASP A 342 -19.80 11.83 8.64
N THR A 343 -18.59 12.02 9.19
CA THR A 343 -18.25 11.46 10.50
C THR A 343 -19.04 12.11 11.63
N ALA A 344 -19.34 13.40 11.56
CA ALA A 344 -20.19 14.08 12.56
C ALA A 344 -21.61 13.48 12.61
N ALA A 345 -22.19 13.18 11.46
CA ALA A 345 -23.48 12.48 11.36
C ALA A 345 -23.40 11.07 11.96
N ILE A 346 -22.33 10.32 11.63
CA ILE A 346 -22.09 8.98 12.17
C ILE A 346 -21.91 9.01 13.70
N VAL A 347 -21.20 10.00 14.26
CA VAL A 347 -21.09 10.17 15.73
C VAL A 347 -22.47 10.26 16.37
N THR A 348 -23.34 11.12 15.84
CA THR A 348 -24.72 11.29 16.36
C THR A 348 -25.48 9.98 16.36
N ASP A 349 -25.40 9.26 15.25
CA ASP A 349 -26.06 7.99 15.05
C ASP A 349 -25.55 6.89 16.00
N PHE A 350 -24.24 6.85 16.24
CA PHE A 350 -23.61 5.85 17.11
C PHE A 350 -23.84 6.15 18.60
N VAL A 351 -23.94 7.43 18.99
CA VAL A 351 -24.37 7.82 20.35
C VAL A 351 -25.76 7.28 20.64
N ALA A 352 -26.68 7.34 19.67
CA ALA A 352 -28.03 6.77 19.79
C ALA A 352 -28.03 5.24 19.77
N ALA A 353 -27.22 4.61 18.93
CA ALA A 353 -27.15 3.16 18.76
C ALA A 353 -26.51 2.45 19.96
N LYS A 354 -25.53 3.08 20.60
CA LYS A 354 -24.77 2.55 21.76
C LYS A 354 -24.16 1.17 21.50
N PRO A 355 -23.25 1.02 20.52
CA PRO A 355 -22.59 -0.25 20.28
C PRO A 355 -21.71 -0.69 21.45
N ASP A 356 -21.54 -1.99 21.62
CA ASP A 356 -20.65 -2.60 22.61
C ASP A 356 -19.22 -2.77 22.09
N VAL A 357 -19.10 -2.97 20.79
CA VAL A 357 -17.83 -3.05 20.05
C VAL A 357 -17.95 -2.20 18.80
N ILE A 358 -16.89 -1.48 18.44
CA ILE A 358 -16.83 -0.68 17.21
C ILE A 358 -15.57 -1.07 16.42
N ALA A 359 -15.74 -1.53 15.19
CA ALA A 359 -14.65 -1.65 14.22
C ALA A 359 -14.53 -0.34 13.43
N VAL A 360 -13.30 0.20 13.33
CA VAL A 360 -13.02 1.46 12.64
C VAL A 360 -11.94 1.25 11.59
N PHE A 361 -12.31 1.38 10.31
CA PHE A 361 -11.42 1.18 9.16
C PHE A 361 -11.24 2.50 8.40
N GLY A 362 -10.26 3.26 8.81
CA GLY A 362 -9.95 4.58 8.25
C GLY A 362 -8.54 5.01 8.60
N THR A 363 -8.23 6.28 8.38
CA THR A 363 -6.94 6.89 8.69
C THR A 363 -7.11 7.98 9.77
N ALA A 364 -6.34 9.05 9.72
CA ALA A 364 -6.39 10.13 10.73
C ALA A 364 -7.78 10.72 10.91
N GLU A 365 -8.55 10.87 9.83
CA GLU A 365 -9.90 11.42 9.83
C GLU A 365 -10.90 10.54 10.61
N SER A 366 -10.72 9.23 10.61
CA SER A 366 -11.56 8.31 11.40
C SER A 366 -11.31 8.45 12.91
N ILE A 367 -10.12 8.90 13.29
CA ILE A 367 -9.76 9.15 14.68
C ILE A 367 -10.26 10.53 15.09
N THR A 368 -9.87 11.57 14.36
CA THR A 368 -10.16 12.97 14.71
C THR A 368 -11.61 13.36 14.44
N GLY A 369 -12.25 12.79 13.43
CA GLY A 369 -13.64 13.07 13.07
C GLY A 369 -14.66 12.13 13.72
N PHE A 370 -14.31 10.87 13.98
CA PHE A 370 -15.25 9.91 14.55
C PHE A 370 -14.87 9.45 15.97
N LEU A 371 -13.74 8.73 16.15
CA LEU A 371 -13.44 8.02 17.40
C LEU A 371 -13.36 8.98 18.60
N VAL A 372 -12.55 10.04 18.50
CA VAL A 372 -12.37 11.02 19.59
C VAL A 372 -13.65 11.83 19.86
N PRO A 373 -14.36 12.38 18.86
CA PRO A 373 -15.65 13.04 19.08
C PRO A 373 -16.71 12.11 19.68
N TYR A 374 -16.78 10.86 19.23
CA TYR A 374 -17.71 9.88 19.78
C TYR A 374 -17.44 9.60 21.26
N GLU A 375 -16.18 9.36 21.66
CA GLU A 375 -15.79 9.13 23.06
C GLU A 375 -16.14 10.32 23.95
N LYS A 376 -15.90 11.56 23.47
CA LYS A 376 -16.31 12.78 24.18
C LYS A 376 -17.82 12.86 24.34
N ALA A 377 -18.58 12.55 23.30
CA ALA A 377 -20.03 12.62 23.31
C ALA A 377 -20.64 11.60 24.28
N ILE A 378 -20.16 10.35 24.28
CA ILE A 378 -20.67 9.32 25.20
C ILE A 378 -20.21 9.54 26.64
N GLU A 379 -19.05 10.18 26.89
CA GLU A 379 -18.63 10.57 28.24
C GLU A 379 -19.50 11.71 28.77
N ALA A 380 -19.76 12.72 27.95
CA ALA A 380 -20.64 13.83 28.33
C ALA A 380 -22.09 13.37 28.60
N ALA A 381 -22.60 12.42 27.81
CA ALA A 381 -23.95 11.88 27.98
C ALA A 381 -24.11 10.95 29.20
N ALA A 382 -23.05 10.21 29.56
CA ALA A 382 -23.05 9.27 30.69
C ALA A 382 -21.63 9.16 31.27
N PRO A 383 -21.24 10.12 32.15
CA PRO A 383 -19.93 10.10 32.77
C PRO A 383 -19.71 8.81 33.58
N GLY A 384 -18.56 8.16 33.33
CA GLY A 384 -18.23 6.87 33.96
C GLY A 384 -19.12 5.70 33.57
N GLY A 385 -20.03 5.88 32.61
CA GLY A 385 -20.86 4.81 32.08
C GLY A 385 -20.09 3.80 31.24
N VAL A 386 -20.77 2.71 30.86
CA VAL A 386 -20.21 1.66 30.01
C VAL A 386 -19.81 2.22 28.65
N LYS A 387 -18.61 1.89 28.18
CA LYS A 387 -18.02 2.37 26.93
C LYS A 387 -17.68 1.18 26.00
N PRO A 388 -17.66 1.37 24.67
CA PRO A 388 -17.34 0.30 23.72
C PRO A 388 -15.86 -0.07 23.74
N TYR A 389 -15.57 -1.28 23.26
CA TYR A 389 -14.25 -1.67 22.80
C TYR A 389 -14.09 -1.33 21.32
N TYR A 390 -12.85 -1.18 20.87
CA TYR A 390 -12.54 -0.85 19.49
C TYR A 390 -11.66 -1.89 18.83
N MET A 391 -11.97 -2.21 17.57
CA MET A 391 -11.10 -2.92 16.64
C MET A 391 -10.63 -1.93 15.58
N LEU A 392 -9.32 -1.72 15.50
CA LEU A 392 -8.66 -0.76 14.62
C LEU A 392 -7.76 -1.49 13.62
N ILE A 393 -7.23 -0.76 12.65
CA ILE A 393 -6.29 -1.26 11.65
C ILE A 393 -4.96 -0.49 11.73
N ASP A 394 -3.95 -0.92 10.99
CA ASP A 394 -2.60 -0.35 11.04
C ASP A 394 -2.54 1.13 10.58
N SER A 395 -3.42 1.57 9.69
CA SER A 395 -3.52 2.99 9.33
C SER A 395 -4.05 3.89 10.47
N ASN A 396 -4.60 3.30 11.54
CA ASN A 396 -4.92 3.99 12.78
C ASN A 396 -3.74 4.01 13.79
N LYS A 397 -2.65 3.26 13.53
CA LYS A 397 -1.44 3.22 14.37
C LYS A 397 -0.58 4.47 14.12
N ILE A 398 -1.13 5.62 14.46
CA ILE A 398 -0.57 6.95 14.19
C ILE A 398 -0.66 7.86 15.43
N LYS A 399 0.07 8.97 15.37
CA LYS A 399 0.18 9.92 16.49
C LYS A 399 -1.19 10.46 16.95
N GLU A 400 -2.09 10.73 16.03
CA GLU A 400 -3.44 11.25 16.29
C GLU A 400 -4.24 10.34 17.22
N LEU A 401 -4.03 9.02 17.16
CA LEU A 401 -4.66 8.09 18.09
C LEU A 401 -4.05 8.21 19.50
N LEU A 402 -2.73 8.29 19.60
CA LEU A 402 -2.06 8.47 20.88
C LEU A 402 -2.51 9.78 21.55
N ASP A 403 -2.51 10.89 20.82
CA ASP A 403 -3.00 12.19 21.28
C ASP A 403 -4.48 12.12 21.69
N GLY A 404 -5.28 11.39 20.89
CA GLY A 404 -6.70 11.17 21.15
C GLY A 404 -6.98 10.47 22.48
N THR A 405 -6.12 9.53 22.89
CA THR A 405 -6.31 8.78 24.16
C THR A 405 -6.13 9.64 25.42
N VAL A 406 -5.48 10.80 25.29
CA VAL A 406 -5.22 11.75 26.39
C VAL A 406 -5.92 13.08 26.19
N ALA A 407 -6.76 13.20 25.16
CA ALA A 407 -7.45 14.44 24.85
C ALA A 407 -8.48 14.81 25.92
N ALA A 408 -8.62 16.11 26.20
CA ALA A 408 -9.59 16.59 27.17
C ALA A 408 -11.03 16.16 26.83
N GLY A 409 -11.74 15.64 27.81
CA GLY A 409 -13.12 15.15 27.68
C GLY A 409 -13.21 13.71 27.13
N VAL A 410 -12.10 13.05 26.87
CA VAL A 410 -12.03 11.62 26.54
C VAL A 410 -11.84 10.81 27.83
N PRO A 411 -12.55 9.68 28.03
CA PRO A 411 -12.36 8.82 29.18
C PRO A 411 -10.92 8.29 29.30
N ALA A 412 -10.34 8.36 30.50
CA ALA A 412 -8.98 7.91 30.76
C ALA A 412 -8.74 6.42 30.44
N ASN A 413 -9.82 5.62 30.39
CA ASN A 413 -9.76 4.19 30.04
C ASN A 413 -9.83 3.91 28.53
N LEU A 414 -9.87 4.92 27.66
CA LEU A 414 -9.95 4.68 26.21
C LEU A 414 -8.81 3.76 25.74
N ARG A 415 -7.56 4.05 26.14
CA ARG A 415 -6.39 3.30 25.67
C ARG A 415 -6.49 1.79 25.88
N VAL A 416 -7.05 1.34 27.01
CA VAL A 416 -7.17 -0.11 27.32
C VAL A 416 -8.33 -0.79 26.62
N ARG A 417 -9.18 -0.03 25.94
CA ARG A 417 -10.29 -0.52 25.11
C ARG A 417 -9.92 -0.63 23.61
N LEU A 418 -8.73 -0.11 23.24
CA LEU A 418 -8.25 -0.13 21.86
C LEU A 418 -7.49 -1.43 21.57
N ARG A 419 -7.84 -2.09 20.49
CA ARG A 419 -7.10 -3.18 19.89
C ARG A 419 -6.96 -2.88 18.40
N GLY A 420 -5.82 -3.14 17.84
CA GLY A 420 -5.66 -2.95 16.40
C GLY A 420 -4.84 -4.05 15.77
N VAL A 421 -5.17 -4.34 14.52
CA VAL A 421 -4.40 -5.26 13.69
C VAL A 421 -3.44 -4.46 12.83
N GLY A 422 -2.21 -4.93 12.67
CA GLY A 422 -1.21 -4.26 11.84
C GLY A 422 -0.07 -5.19 11.50
N VAL A 423 0.77 -4.77 10.56
CA VAL A 423 1.96 -5.54 10.22
C VAL A 423 3.08 -5.31 11.23
N THR A 424 3.90 -6.34 11.45
CA THR A 424 5.08 -6.28 12.31
C THR A 424 6.22 -7.06 11.68
N SER A 425 7.47 -6.66 11.97
CA SER A 425 8.65 -7.32 11.42
C SER A 425 8.85 -8.70 12.02
N GLU A 426 9.21 -9.66 11.19
CA GLU A 426 9.67 -10.97 11.65
C GLU A 426 10.93 -10.83 12.51
N ALA A 427 11.12 -11.74 13.46
CA ALA A 427 12.30 -11.72 14.32
C ALA A 427 13.62 -11.73 13.54
N ALA A 428 13.66 -12.46 12.43
CA ALA A 428 14.83 -12.54 11.54
C ALA A 428 15.08 -11.22 10.76
N ALA A 429 14.08 -10.37 10.60
CA ALA A 429 14.19 -9.06 9.93
C ALA A 429 14.62 -7.92 10.89
N LEU A 430 14.50 -8.11 12.20
CA LEU A 430 14.81 -7.06 13.19
C LEU A 430 16.24 -6.50 13.08
N PRO A 431 17.30 -7.28 12.81
CA PRO A 431 18.65 -6.72 12.60
C PRO A 431 18.69 -5.74 11.43
N VAL A 432 18.00 -6.05 10.31
CA VAL A 432 17.91 -5.17 9.13
C VAL A 432 17.12 -3.91 9.45
N LEU A 433 15.97 -4.05 10.13
CA LEU A 433 15.17 -2.91 10.58
C LEU A 433 15.96 -1.97 11.49
N ASN A 434 16.74 -2.50 12.41
CA ASN A 434 17.57 -1.70 13.31
C ASN A 434 18.71 -0.97 12.56
N ALA A 435 19.36 -1.64 11.60
CA ALA A 435 20.36 -1.03 10.74
C ALA A 435 19.75 0.11 9.89
N PHE A 436 18.61 -0.13 9.25
CA PHE A 436 17.85 0.88 8.52
C PHE A 436 17.50 2.08 9.42
N ASN A 437 16.94 1.86 10.60
CA ASN A 437 16.59 2.93 11.54
C ASN A 437 17.80 3.80 11.91
N SER A 438 18.95 3.18 12.10
CA SER A 438 20.20 3.87 12.40
C SER A 438 20.71 4.69 11.21
N ALA A 439 20.70 4.11 10.01
CA ALA A 439 21.08 4.78 8.76
C ALA A 439 20.15 5.95 8.45
N TYR A 440 18.86 5.77 8.62
CA TYR A 440 17.87 6.84 8.42
C TYR A 440 18.11 8.02 9.38
N THR A 441 18.35 7.72 10.67
CA THR A 441 18.67 8.76 11.67
C THR A 441 19.96 9.48 11.32
N ALA A 442 21.00 8.76 10.92
CA ALA A 442 22.27 9.34 10.51
C ALA A 442 22.12 10.27 9.30
N ARG A 443 21.26 9.91 8.33
CA ARG A 443 21.05 10.66 7.08
C ARG A 443 20.14 11.89 7.27
N TYR A 444 19.06 11.76 8.06
CA TYR A 444 17.99 12.78 8.15
C TYR A 444 17.85 13.41 9.54
N GLY A 445 18.71 13.06 10.50
CA GLY A 445 18.74 13.62 11.86
C GLY A 445 17.71 13.04 12.82
N THR A 446 16.48 12.78 12.36
CA THR A 446 15.38 12.22 13.16
C THR A 446 14.69 11.09 12.43
N ASN A 447 14.25 10.07 13.16
CA ASN A 447 13.47 8.96 12.61
C ASN A 447 12.09 8.92 13.26
N PRO A 448 11.01 9.27 12.52
CA PRO A 448 9.66 9.30 13.07
C PRO A 448 9.07 7.90 13.31
N ARG A 449 9.71 6.83 12.81
CA ARG A 449 9.29 5.43 12.97
C ARG A 449 7.84 5.17 12.58
N VAL A 450 7.39 5.81 11.50
CA VAL A 450 6.02 5.62 10.99
C VAL A 450 5.92 4.34 10.18
N SER A 451 4.73 3.73 10.17
CA SER A 451 4.44 2.53 9.38
C SER A 451 4.74 2.77 7.89
N GLY A 452 5.28 1.77 7.22
CA GLY A 452 5.60 1.83 5.78
C GLY A 452 7.00 2.34 5.44
N MET A 453 7.77 2.87 6.39
CA MET A 453 9.15 3.33 6.13
C MET A 453 10.07 2.17 5.72
N GLY A 454 10.08 1.10 6.51
CA GLY A 454 10.86 -0.10 6.20
C GLY A 454 10.46 -0.71 4.86
N GLN A 455 9.16 -0.85 4.63
CA GLN A 455 8.64 -1.40 3.38
C GLN A 455 8.98 -0.53 2.15
N SER A 456 9.07 0.80 2.30
CA SER A 456 9.51 1.71 1.22
C SER A 456 11.00 1.54 0.90
N TYR A 457 11.81 1.37 1.95
CA TYR A 457 13.24 1.04 1.81
C TYR A 457 13.42 -0.31 1.12
N ASP A 458 12.73 -1.34 1.58
CA ASP A 458 12.73 -2.68 1.01
C ASP A 458 12.26 -2.69 -0.45
N ALA A 459 11.25 -1.89 -0.80
CA ALA A 459 10.70 -1.79 -2.16
C ALA A 459 11.76 -1.28 -3.16
N MET A 460 12.55 -0.27 -2.80
CA MET A 460 13.64 0.22 -3.65
C MET A 460 14.72 -0.85 -3.83
N TYR A 461 15.09 -1.56 -2.77
CA TYR A 461 16.03 -2.69 -2.89
C TYR A 461 15.46 -3.82 -3.76
N ALA A 462 14.18 -4.14 -3.64
CA ALA A 462 13.54 -5.15 -4.47
C ALA A 462 13.61 -4.81 -5.96
N LEU A 463 13.30 -3.56 -6.35
CA LEU A 463 13.44 -3.09 -7.73
C LEU A 463 14.88 -3.23 -8.24
N ALA A 464 15.86 -2.80 -7.46
CA ALA A 464 17.27 -2.85 -7.84
C ALA A 464 17.80 -4.29 -7.95
N LEU A 465 17.42 -5.18 -7.03
CA LEU A 465 17.78 -6.60 -7.06
C LEU A 465 17.15 -7.31 -8.26
N GLY A 466 15.87 -7.02 -8.55
CA GLY A 466 15.20 -7.53 -9.75
C GLY A 466 15.91 -7.11 -11.04
N LEU A 467 16.35 -5.86 -11.14
CA LEU A 467 17.13 -5.36 -12.26
C LEU A 467 18.52 -5.99 -12.36
N ALA A 468 19.15 -6.30 -11.23
CA ALA A 468 20.46 -6.97 -11.20
C ALA A 468 20.37 -8.43 -11.68
N ALA A 469 19.26 -9.11 -11.38
CA ALA A 469 19.04 -10.51 -11.73
C ALA A 469 18.82 -10.73 -13.24
N THR A 470 18.25 -9.76 -13.94
CA THR A 470 17.94 -9.93 -15.37
C THR A 470 19.06 -9.53 -16.31
N THR A 471 19.99 -8.69 -15.90
CA THR A 471 21.12 -8.19 -16.72
C THR A 471 20.72 -7.65 -18.11
N ASP A 472 19.44 -7.32 -18.34
CA ASP A 472 18.98 -6.79 -19.60
C ASP A 472 19.55 -5.38 -19.85
N GLN A 473 19.86 -5.07 -21.10
CA GLN A 473 20.38 -3.75 -21.46
C GLN A 473 19.31 -2.67 -21.27
N ARG A 474 18.04 -3.02 -21.55
CA ARG A 474 16.91 -2.12 -21.36
C ARG A 474 16.10 -2.53 -20.14
N PRO A 475 16.15 -1.77 -19.06
CA PRO A 475 15.36 -2.07 -17.88
C PRO A 475 13.88 -1.78 -18.14
N THR A 476 13.01 -2.77 -17.86
CA THR A 476 11.55 -2.66 -18.00
C THR A 476 10.86 -3.27 -16.77
N GLY A 477 9.58 -2.99 -16.58
CA GLY A 477 8.79 -3.60 -15.51
C GLY A 477 8.74 -5.13 -15.60
N THR A 478 8.58 -5.66 -16.81
CA THR A 478 8.62 -7.13 -17.07
C THR A 478 9.98 -7.73 -16.70
N ALA A 479 11.08 -7.03 -16.98
CA ALA A 479 12.42 -7.47 -16.59
C ALA A 479 12.56 -7.50 -15.06
N ILE A 480 12.09 -6.46 -14.37
CA ILE A 480 12.08 -6.43 -12.89
C ILE A 480 11.25 -7.60 -12.35
N ALA A 481 10.00 -7.76 -12.80
CA ALA A 481 9.12 -8.84 -12.34
C ALA A 481 9.74 -10.24 -12.51
N LYS A 482 10.40 -10.48 -13.64
CA LYS A 482 11.16 -11.71 -13.87
C LYS A 482 12.32 -11.86 -12.88
N GLY A 483 13.06 -10.77 -12.65
CA GLY A 483 14.20 -10.75 -11.74
C GLY A 483 13.83 -10.97 -10.27
N LEU A 484 12.66 -10.51 -9.84
CA LEU A 484 12.14 -10.78 -8.50
C LEU A 484 11.90 -12.27 -8.23
N GLY A 485 11.69 -13.08 -9.26
CA GLY A 485 11.61 -14.54 -9.14
C GLY A 485 12.93 -15.23 -8.75
N PHE A 486 14.05 -14.51 -8.72
CA PHE A 486 15.35 -15.02 -8.22
C PHE A 486 15.53 -14.78 -6.70
N LEU A 487 14.55 -14.11 -6.07
CA LEU A 487 14.58 -13.77 -4.64
C LEU A 487 13.61 -14.71 -3.89
N GLY A 488 14.09 -15.38 -2.84
CA GLY A 488 13.25 -16.22 -1.99
C GLY A 488 13.61 -17.71 -1.97
N ASP A 489 14.56 -18.14 -2.79
CA ASP A 489 15.05 -19.52 -2.80
C ASP A 489 16.56 -19.59 -3.10
N GLY A 490 17.39 -19.55 -2.11
CA GLY A 490 18.84 -19.61 -2.27
C GLY A 490 19.62 -19.28 -1.00
N GLN A 491 20.83 -18.78 -1.16
CA GLN A 491 21.66 -18.34 -0.03
C GLN A 491 21.05 -17.11 0.64
N ASP A 492 21.01 -17.12 1.97
CA ASP A 492 20.52 -16.00 2.78
C ASP A 492 21.41 -14.75 2.59
N VAL A 493 20.78 -13.64 2.25
CA VAL A 493 21.40 -12.31 2.13
C VAL A 493 20.51 -11.29 2.84
N VAL A 494 21.11 -10.33 3.51
CA VAL A 494 20.41 -9.18 4.07
C VAL A 494 20.69 -7.93 3.26
N ILE A 495 19.71 -7.05 3.14
CA ILE A 495 19.90 -5.75 2.48
C ILE A 495 20.60 -4.77 3.40
N GLY A 496 21.09 -3.67 2.83
CA GLY A 496 21.82 -2.59 3.49
C GLY A 496 23.16 -2.33 2.83
N GLN A 497 23.73 -1.17 3.06
CA GLN A 497 24.89 -0.65 2.34
C GLN A 497 26.09 -1.62 2.26
N GLY A 498 26.41 -2.35 3.33
CA GLY A 498 27.55 -3.26 3.36
C GLY A 498 27.30 -4.63 2.71
N ASN A 499 26.04 -5.02 2.49
CA ASN A 499 25.63 -6.38 2.17
C ASN A 499 25.18 -6.54 0.71
N VAL A 500 24.60 -5.51 0.11
CA VAL A 500 23.96 -5.56 -1.21
C VAL A 500 24.92 -5.92 -2.33
N ARG A 501 26.21 -5.62 -2.19
CA ARG A 501 27.24 -5.97 -3.19
C ARG A 501 27.27 -7.48 -3.48
N THR A 502 27.24 -8.31 -2.44
CA THR A 502 27.25 -9.77 -2.60
C THR A 502 25.98 -10.24 -3.30
N ALA A 503 24.81 -9.70 -2.92
CA ALA A 503 23.55 -9.99 -3.57
C ALA A 503 23.61 -9.66 -5.07
N PHE A 504 24.09 -8.48 -5.42
CA PHE A 504 24.22 -8.07 -6.83
C PHE A 504 25.13 -9.00 -7.64
N GLN A 505 26.27 -9.40 -7.08
CA GLN A 505 27.21 -10.32 -7.75
C GLN A 505 26.58 -11.70 -7.98
N GLN A 506 25.87 -12.24 -7.00
CA GLN A 506 25.20 -13.53 -7.12
C GLN A 506 24.09 -13.47 -8.17
N LEU A 507 23.25 -12.47 -8.13
CA LEU A 507 22.15 -12.28 -9.09
C LEU A 507 22.66 -12.07 -10.52
N ALA A 508 23.70 -11.25 -10.71
CA ALA A 508 24.30 -11.03 -12.03
C ALA A 508 24.89 -12.32 -12.63
N ASN A 509 25.27 -13.28 -11.79
CA ASN A 509 25.72 -14.62 -12.21
C ASN A 509 24.56 -15.62 -12.38
N GLY A 510 23.30 -15.18 -12.26
CA GLY A 510 22.12 -16.04 -12.38
C GLY A 510 21.86 -16.94 -11.17
N THR A 511 22.45 -16.62 -10.00
CA THR A 511 22.29 -17.38 -8.76
C THR A 511 21.07 -16.86 -8.00
N HIS A 512 20.19 -17.77 -7.56
CA HIS A 512 19.08 -17.45 -6.67
C HIS A 512 19.57 -17.15 -5.26
N ILE A 513 18.91 -16.21 -4.60
CA ILE A 513 19.23 -15.80 -3.21
C ILE A 513 17.94 -15.69 -2.40
N THR A 514 18.03 -15.86 -1.09
CA THR A 514 16.97 -15.53 -0.14
C THR A 514 17.29 -14.18 0.48
N VAL A 515 16.46 -13.18 0.24
CA VAL A 515 16.72 -11.81 0.68
C VAL A 515 15.88 -11.46 1.89
N ARG A 516 16.52 -10.95 2.95
CA ARG A 516 15.85 -10.44 4.13
C ARG A 516 15.84 -8.92 4.13
N GLY A 517 14.62 -8.36 4.18
CA GLY A 517 14.36 -6.94 4.33
C GLY A 517 14.14 -6.51 5.77
N THR A 518 13.62 -5.30 5.93
CA THR A 518 13.29 -4.70 7.24
C THR A 518 12.02 -5.31 7.86
N PHE A 519 11.19 -5.94 7.05
CA PHE A 519 9.88 -6.46 7.45
C PHE A 519 9.84 -8.00 7.43
N SER A 520 10.19 -8.60 6.30
CA SER A 520 10.18 -10.04 6.06
C SER A 520 11.17 -10.45 4.98
N GLU A 521 11.11 -11.70 4.57
CA GLU A 521 11.77 -12.22 3.39
C GLU A 521 11.13 -11.67 2.11
N PHE A 522 11.95 -11.37 1.09
CA PHE A 522 11.50 -10.94 -0.24
C PHE A 522 11.01 -12.14 -1.03
N ARG A 523 9.75 -12.44 -0.84
CA ARG A 523 9.08 -13.51 -1.56
C ARG A 523 7.65 -13.10 -1.89
N TRP A 524 7.31 -13.20 -3.14
CA TRP A 524 5.99 -12.84 -3.64
C TRP A 524 5.28 -14.04 -4.24
N ASP A 525 3.97 -14.02 -4.22
CA ASP A 525 3.14 -14.99 -4.92
C ASP A 525 3.01 -14.64 -6.42
N ALA A 526 2.25 -15.47 -7.15
CA ALA A 526 2.02 -15.27 -8.58
C ALA A 526 1.26 -13.98 -8.93
N ASN A 527 0.68 -13.29 -7.96
CA ASN A 527 -0.03 -12.02 -8.16
C ASN A 527 0.81 -10.79 -7.82
N GLY A 528 2.05 -10.97 -7.35
CA GLY A 528 2.88 -9.88 -6.87
C GLY A 528 2.57 -9.46 -5.43
N ASP A 529 1.83 -10.29 -4.68
CA ASP A 529 1.55 -10.06 -3.26
C ASP A 529 2.69 -10.62 -2.41
N LEU A 530 3.11 -9.88 -1.39
CA LEU A 530 4.10 -10.37 -0.44
C LEU A 530 3.57 -11.63 0.25
N ALA A 531 4.24 -12.76 0.05
CA ALA A 531 3.78 -14.09 0.45
C ALA A 531 4.14 -14.46 1.89
N GLY A 532 4.83 -13.59 2.61
CA GLY A 532 5.27 -13.80 3.99
C GLY A 532 5.05 -12.56 4.86
N GLY A 533 5.54 -12.66 6.09
CA GLY A 533 5.47 -11.60 7.07
C GLY A 533 4.51 -11.88 8.22
N LEU A 534 4.60 -11.06 9.25
CA LEU A 534 3.76 -11.18 10.43
C LEU A 534 2.74 -10.05 10.50
N VAL A 535 1.55 -10.41 10.96
CA VAL A 535 0.50 -9.49 11.41
C VAL A 535 0.41 -9.62 12.92
N GLU A 536 0.34 -8.50 13.63
CA GLU A 536 0.20 -8.47 15.08
C GLU A 536 -1.14 -7.87 15.52
N MET A 537 -1.59 -8.25 16.69
CA MET A 537 -2.51 -7.43 17.45
C MET A 537 -1.70 -6.45 18.30
N TRP A 538 -1.88 -5.17 18.01
CA TRP A 538 -1.28 -4.09 18.79
C TRP A 538 -2.28 -3.47 19.76
N CYS A 539 -1.78 -2.79 20.78
CA CYS A 539 -2.53 -2.05 21.77
C CYS A 539 -1.79 -0.75 22.12
N VAL A 540 -2.44 0.13 22.87
CA VAL A 540 -1.83 1.36 23.37
C VAL A 540 -1.38 1.15 24.81
N SER A 541 -0.07 1.20 25.03
CA SER A 541 0.54 1.10 26.37
C SER A 541 0.53 2.48 27.06
N GLY A 542 0.32 2.47 28.38
CA GLY A 542 0.48 3.65 29.20
C GLY A 542 1.94 4.07 29.29
N GLY A 543 2.16 5.36 29.38
CA GLY A 543 3.50 5.95 29.48
C GLY A 543 3.39 7.47 29.36
N THR A 544 4.52 8.16 29.44
CA THR A 544 4.58 9.58 29.19
C THR A 544 5.68 9.86 28.17
N PRO A 545 5.32 9.95 26.89
CA PRO A 545 3.99 9.79 26.26
C PRO A 545 3.52 8.33 26.14
N ASN A 546 2.22 8.12 25.87
CA ASN A 546 1.67 6.82 25.45
C ASN A 546 2.35 6.34 24.16
N PHE A 547 2.42 5.02 23.95
CA PHE A 547 3.02 4.44 22.78
C PHE A 547 2.30 3.15 22.34
N PHE A 548 2.49 2.77 21.09
CA PHE A 548 1.99 1.50 20.56
C PHE A 548 2.90 0.34 20.98
N ALA A 549 2.30 -0.76 21.39
CA ALA A 549 3.00 -1.98 21.76
C ALA A 549 2.32 -3.22 21.16
N SER A 550 3.07 -4.29 20.98
CA SER A 550 2.51 -5.59 20.61
C SER A 550 1.78 -6.19 21.79
N SER A 551 0.63 -6.80 21.56
CA SER A 551 -0.08 -7.60 22.56
C SER A 551 0.50 -8.99 22.75
N GLY A 552 1.47 -9.41 21.93
CA GLY A 552 2.01 -10.76 21.89
C GLY A 552 1.21 -11.76 21.04
N LEU A 553 0.06 -11.39 20.50
CA LEU A 553 -0.66 -12.20 19.52
C LEU A 553 -0.18 -11.86 18.11
N LEU A 554 0.39 -12.86 17.45
CA LEU A 554 0.93 -12.78 16.09
C LEU A 554 0.15 -13.71 15.17
N PHE A 555 0.12 -13.38 13.89
CA PHE A 555 -0.44 -14.20 12.82
C PHE A 555 0.54 -14.25 11.67
N ASP A 556 0.95 -15.45 11.30
CA ASP A 556 1.86 -15.69 10.18
C ASP A 556 1.07 -15.74 8.87
N VAL A 557 1.45 -14.87 7.94
CA VAL A 557 0.75 -14.70 6.65
C VAL A 557 0.97 -15.92 5.74
N ALA A 558 2.14 -16.54 5.79
CA ALA A 558 2.47 -17.66 4.91
C ALA A 558 1.76 -18.95 5.33
N THR A 559 1.69 -19.21 6.65
CA THR A 559 1.07 -20.43 7.19
C THR A 559 -0.40 -20.23 7.57
N LEU A 560 -0.87 -19.01 7.61
CA LEU A 560 -2.21 -18.61 8.06
C LEU A 560 -2.53 -19.08 9.49
N THR A 561 -1.52 -19.09 10.38
CA THR A 561 -1.65 -19.56 11.75
C THR A 561 -1.39 -18.43 12.76
N ALA A 562 -2.15 -18.44 13.84
CA ALA A 562 -1.93 -17.56 14.96
C ALA A 562 -0.96 -18.20 15.96
N SER A 563 -0.14 -17.38 16.62
CA SER A 563 0.75 -17.76 17.71
C SER A 563 0.73 -16.73 18.83
N GLY A 564 1.03 -17.16 20.05
CA GLY A 564 0.89 -16.34 21.24
C GLY A 564 -0.56 -16.13 21.67
N GLY A 565 -0.81 -15.10 22.45
CA GLY A 565 -2.14 -14.72 22.93
C GLY A 565 -2.25 -13.22 23.11
N TYR A 566 -3.48 -12.70 23.05
CA TYR A 566 -3.71 -11.28 23.31
C TYR A 566 -3.51 -10.96 24.80
N VAL A 567 -2.45 -10.22 25.10
CA VAL A 567 -2.21 -9.64 26.43
C VAL A 567 -2.45 -8.12 26.32
N PRO A 568 -3.37 -7.56 27.14
CA PRO A 568 -3.58 -6.11 27.15
C PRO A 568 -2.28 -5.38 27.49
N CYS A 569 -2.03 -4.25 26.82
CA CYS A 569 -0.90 -3.39 27.14
C CYS A 569 -1.10 -2.74 28.53
N PRO A 570 -0.05 -2.63 29.36
CA PRO A 570 -0.07 -2.04 30.69
C PRO A 570 -0.36 -0.53 30.68
#